data_77ec77387e90f023af9410f951f6dab4
#
_entry.id   77ec77387e90f023af9410f951f6dab4
#
_cell.length_a   1.000
_cell.length_b   1.000
_cell.length_c   1.000
_cell.angle_alpha   90.00
_cell.angle_beta   90.00
_cell.angle_gamma   90.00
#
_symmetry.space_group_name_H-M   'P 1'
#
loop_
_entity.id
_entity.type
_entity.pdbx_description
1 polymer ?
#
loop_
_entity_poly.entity_id
_entity_poly.type
_entity_poly.pdbx_seq_one_letter_code
_entity_poly.pdbx_strand_id
1 'polypeptide(L)'
;MKVYIIDNGGQWTHREWRVLRDMADAKIVRNDTPPEDLADADALVLSGGSPSVASDAGRMGRNSDYLEMDVPIFGICAGMQFLSEHFGGSLAPGDDPEYGAVELVITSHDDIFRGMPDTIEVWASHNDEVKTVPDGFDVTASSVRCKVEAVKCRDRPIFGVQFHPEVENTQYGPEMFRNFLEIASRYRNG
;
A
#
# COMPACT_ATOMS: atom_id res chain seq x y z
N MET A 1 1.09 -1.58 19.47
CA MET A 1 1.07 -2.24 18.15
C MET A 1 2.42 -2.00 17.50
N LYS A 2 3.09 -3.04 17.04
CA LYS A 2 4.39 -2.96 16.37
C LYS A 2 4.20 -3.03 14.86
N VAL A 3 4.64 -1.99 14.16
CA VAL A 3 4.48 -1.86 12.71
C VAL A 3 5.84 -1.75 12.06
N TYR A 4 6.13 -2.61 11.10
CA TYR A 4 7.34 -2.49 10.30
C TYR A 4 7.02 -1.91 8.93
N ILE A 5 7.81 -0.89 8.55
CA ILE A 5 7.75 -0.26 7.23
C ILE A 5 8.92 -0.83 6.44
N ILE A 6 8.59 -1.59 5.41
CA ILE A 6 9.56 -2.24 4.53
C ILE A 6 10.05 -1.21 3.50
N ASP A 7 11.32 -0.82 3.60
CA ASP A 7 11.92 0.18 2.71
C ASP A 7 12.29 -0.43 1.36
N ASN A 8 11.48 -0.18 0.35
CA ASN A 8 11.70 -0.59 -1.04
C ASN A 8 12.55 0.44 -1.85
N GLY A 9 13.24 1.34 -1.16
CA GLY A 9 14.11 2.35 -1.76
C GLY A 9 13.34 3.57 -2.30
N GLY A 10 12.14 3.81 -1.78
CA GLY A 10 11.32 4.98 -2.10
C GLY A 10 11.81 6.24 -1.41
N GLN A 11 11.61 7.38 -2.07
CA GLN A 11 12.01 8.67 -1.50
C GLN A 11 11.13 9.11 -0.32
N TRP A 12 9.96 8.47 -0.09
CA TRP A 12 8.98 8.89 0.92
C TRP A 12 8.78 7.89 2.07
N THR A 13 9.56 6.81 2.16
CA THR A 13 9.51 5.83 3.27
C THR A 13 9.60 6.52 4.65
N HIS A 14 10.42 7.56 4.79
CA HIS A 14 10.50 8.33 6.04
C HIS A 14 9.24 9.15 6.33
N ARG A 15 8.42 9.49 5.32
CA ARG A 15 7.13 10.18 5.53
C ARG A 15 6.09 9.19 6.05
N GLU A 16 6.05 7.97 5.53
CA GLU A 16 5.22 6.88 6.06
C GLU A 16 5.51 6.66 7.54
N TRP A 17 6.81 6.56 7.89
CA TRP A 17 7.22 6.44 9.29
C TRP A 17 6.80 7.64 10.14
N ARG A 18 6.89 8.86 9.65
CA ARG A 18 6.47 10.05 10.40
C ARG A 18 4.99 10.02 10.76
N VAL A 19 4.14 9.56 9.86
CA VAL A 19 2.71 9.41 10.11
C VAL A 19 2.46 8.30 11.13
N LEU A 20 3.10 7.15 10.95
CA LEU A 20 2.85 5.96 11.77
C LEU A 20 3.44 6.03 13.18
N ARG A 21 4.59 6.67 13.38
CA ARG A 21 5.27 6.73 14.70
C ARG A 21 4.44 7.42 15.79
N ASP A 22 3.53 8.30 15.40
CA ASP A 22 2.65 9.00 16.33
C ASP A 22 1.40 8.16 16.68
N MET A 23 1.19 7.02 15.99
CA MET A 23 0.04 6.12 16.13
C MET A 23 0.43 4.71 16.63
N ALA A 24 1.68 4.28 16.42
CA ALA A 24 2.16 2.93 16.71
C ALA A 24 3.67 2.90 17.01
N ASP A 25 4.18 1.79 17.53
CA ASP A 25 5.64 1.51 17.58
C ASP A 25 6.12 1.16 16.17
N ALA A 26 6.35 2.19 15.36
CA ALA A 26 6.70 2.07 13.96
C ALA A 26 8.21 2.09 13.74
N LYS A 27 8.72 1.15 12.92
CA LYS A 27 10.14 1.04 12.57
C LYS A 27 10.32 0.82 11.08
N ILE A 28 11.28 1.53 10.48
CA ILE A 28 11.74 1.26 9.12
C ILE A 28 12.74 0.11 9.16
N VAL A 29 12.55 -0.85 8.27
CA VAL A 29 13.48 -1.96 8.04
C VAL A 29 13.77 -2.10 6.54
N ARG A 30 14.92 -2.66 6.21
CA ARG A 30 15.28 -2.92 4.82
C ARG A 30 14.41 -4.02 4.23
N ASN A 31 14.19 -3.99 2.93
CA ASN A 31 13.39 -4.99 2.23
C ASN A 31 14.09 -6.37 2.09
N ASP A 32 15.35 -6.50 2.54
CA ASP A 32 16.09 -7.76 2.63
C ASP A 32 16.13 -8.34 4.07
N THR A 33 15.43 -7.71 5.03
CA THR A 33 15.34 -8.19 6.41
C THR A 33 14.70 -9.59 6.47
N PRO A 34 15.29 -10.56 7.17
CA PRO A 34 14.68 -11.89 7.32
C PRO A 34 13.29 -11.82 7.97
N PRO A 35 12.26 -12.54 7.46
CA PRO A 35 10.92 -12.55 8.07
C PRO A 35 10.91 -12.98 9.54
N GLU A 36 11.82 -13.85 9.95
CA GLU A 36 12.00 -14.27 11.34
C GLU A 36 12.34 -13.11 12.28
N ASP A 37 13.03 -12.07 11.77
CA ASP A 37 13.34 -10.85 12.53
C ASP A 37 12.11 -9.93 12.65
N LEU A 38 11.06 -10.19 11.89
CA LEU A 38 9.78 -9.47 11.89
C LEU A 38 8.64 -10.29 12.51
N ALA A 39 8.94 -11.42 13.16
CA ALA A 39 7.94 -12.34 13.71
C ALA A 39 7.04 -11.71 14.78
N ASP A 40 7.45 -10.60 15.37
CA ASP A 40 6.68 -9.83 16.35
C ASP A 40 5.87 -8.67 15.73
N ALA A 41 5.78 -8.61 14.40
CA ALA A 41 4.98 -7.61 13.69
C ALA A 41 3.49 -7.79 13.98
N ASP A 42 2.81 -6.68 14.25
CA ASP A 42 1.35 -6.62 14.29
C ASP A 42 0.77 -6.21 12.93
N ALA A 43 1.56 -5.53 12.11
CA ALA A 43 1.24 -5.13 10.73
C ALA A 43 2.51 -4.77 9.95
N LEU A 44 2.43 -4.87 8.63
CA LEU A 44 3.48 -4.44 7.70
C LEU A 44 2.97 -3.35 6.77
N VAL A 45 3.85 -2.39 6.44
CA VAL A 45 3.66 -1.43 5.36
C VAL A 45 4.75 -1.67 4.33
N LEU A 46 4.37 -1.99 3.10
CA LEU A 46 5.30 -2.12 1.97
C LEU A 46 5.39 -0.75 1.30
N SER A 47 6.51 -0.07 1.49
CA SER A 47 6.67 1.31 0.98
C SER A 47 6.65 1.39 -0.53
N GLY A 48 6.48 2.59 -1.03
CA GLY A 48 6.80 2.93 -2.41
C GLY A 48 8.27 2.61 -2.73
N GLY A 49 8.59 2.52 -4.01
CA GLY A 49 9.94 2.22 -4.47
C GLY A 49 10.32 3.00 -5.73
N SER A 50 11.61 3.14 -5.97
CA SER A 50 12.11 3.75 -7.21
C SER A 50 12.20 2.78 -8.39
N PRO A 51 12.31 1.45 -8.20
CA PRO A 51 12.32 0.51 -9.33
C PRO A 51 10.94 0.39 -9.96
N SER A 52 10.89 0.23 -11.28
CA SER A 52 9.70 -0.33 -11.93
C SER A 52 9.57 -1.80 -11.52
N VAL A 53 8.49 -2.15 -10.84
CA VAL A 53 8.25 -3.53 -10.41
C VAL A 53 8.16 -4.46 -11.62
N ALA A 54 7.53 -3.99 -12.71
CA ALA A 54 7.39 -4.75 -13.95
C ALA A 54 8.72 -5.16 -14.60
N SER A 55 9.80 -4.37 -14.42
CA SER A 55 11.10 -4.65 -15.05
C SER A 55 12.21 -5.05 -14.08
N ASP A 56 12.03 -4.84 -12.78
CA ASP A 56 13.11 -4.90 -11.80
C ASP A 56 12.67 -5.50 -10.45
N ALA A 57 11.76 -6.47 -10.52
CA ALA A 57 11.16 -7.14 -9.35
C ALA A 57 12.20 -7.69 -8.35
N GLY A 58 13.40 -8.07 -8.83
CA GLY A 58 14.49 -8.53 -7.98
C GLY A 58 14.99 -7.50 -6.96
N ARG A 59 14.72 -6.21 -7.17
CA ARG A 59 15.04 -5.13 -6.23
C ARG A 59 14.03 -4.98 -5.09
N MET A 60 12.91 -5.67 -5.17
CA MET A 60 11.90 -5.71 -4.12
C MET A 60 12.30 -6.64 -2.95
N GLY A 61 13.50 -7.24 -3.00
CA GLY A 61 14.06 -8.01 -1.90
C GLY A 61 13.17 -9.17 -1.50
N ARG A 62 12.80 -9.24 -0.22
CA ARG A 62 12.00 -10.33 0.38
C ARG A 62 10.50 -10.00 0.49
N ASN A 63 9.99 -9.06 -0.28
CA ASN A 63 8.57 -8.70 -0.22
C ASN A 63 7.65 -9.90 -0.45
N SER A 64 8.04 -10.89 -1.28
CA SER A 64 7.27 -12.14 -1.44
C SER A 64 7.12 -12.90 -0.12
N ASP A 65 8.19 -12.97 0.68
CA ASP A 65 8.15 -13.66 1.97
C ASP A 65 7.22 -12.92 2.95
N TYR A 66 7.23 -11.58 2.93
CA TYR A 66 6.37 -10.77 3.80
C TYR A 66 4.89 -10.92 3.44
N LEU A 67 4.56 -11.08 2.16
CA LEU A 67 3.18 -11.30 1.71
C LEU A 67 2.61 -12.65 2.14
N GLU A 68 3.47 -13.63 2.49
CA GLU A 68 3.06 -14.93 3.06
C GLU A 68 2.89 -14.89 4.58
N MET A 69 3.32 -13.82 5.26
CA MET A 69 3.13 -13.69 6.71
C MET A 69 1.65 -13.49 7.05
N ASP A 70 1.22 -14.08 8.17
CA ASP A 70 -0.17 -13.97 8.67
C ASP A 70 -0.37 -12.69 9.49
N VAL A 71 -0.19 -11.55 8.83
CA VAL A 71 -0.35 -10.21 9.41
C VAL A 71 -1.04 -9.28 8.41
N PRO A 72 -1.72 -8.23 8.88
CA PRO A 72 -2.23 -7.16 8.01
C PRO A 72 -1.13 -6.45 7.23
N ILE A 73 -1.38 -6.18 5.94
CA ILE A 73 -0.40 -5.58 5.03
C ILE A 73 -1.02 -4.40 4.30
N PHE A 74 -0.27 -3.30 4.22
CA PHE A 74 -0.63 -2.12 3.43
C PHE A 74 0.48 -1.79 2.44
N GLY A 75 0.23 -1.99 1.15
CA GLY A 75 1.15 -1.66 0.05
C GLY A 75 0.91 -0.26 -0.51
N ILE A 76 1.97 0.53 -0.66
CA ILE A 76 1.91 1.90 -1.19
C ILE A 76 2.70 1.96 -2.50
N CYS A 77 2.09 2.44 -3.58
CA CYS A 77 2.68 2.61 -4.91
C CYS A 77 3.39 1.32 -5.38
N ALA A 78 4.71 1.27 -5.43
CA ALA A 78 5.45 0.04 -5.79
C ALA A 78 5.10 -1.15 -4.87
N GLY A 79 4.80 -0.91 -3.59
CA GLY A 79 4.32 -1.94 -2.67
C GLY A 79 2.98 -2.53 -3.10
N MET A 80 2.03 -1.70 -3.57
CA MET A 80 0.77 -2.17 -4.15
C MET A 80 0.99 -2.90 -5.48
N GLN A 81 1.85 -2.38 -6.34
CA GLN A 81 2.17 -3.01 -7.61
C GLN A 81 2.75 -4.41 -7.39
N PHE A 82 3.73 -4.54 -6.49
CA PHE A 82 4.36 -5.81 -6.17
C PHE A 82 3.37 -6.82 -5.57
N LEU A 83 2.54 -6.42 -4.61
CA LEU A 83 1.53 -7.34 -4.05
C LEU A 83 0.53 -7.80 -5.12
N SER A 84 0.14 -6.91 -6.03
CA SER A 84 -0.79 -7.27 -7.10
C SER A 84 -0.18 -8.30 -8.06
N GLU A 85 1.08 -8.12 -8.45
CA GLU A 85 1.80 -9.08 -9.30
C GLU A 85 2.02 -10.42 -8.58
N HIS A 86 2.42 -10.38 -7.30
CA HIS A 86 2.64 -11.58 -6.47
C HIS A 86 1.40 -12.48 -6.41
N PHE A 87 0.21 -11.91 -6.29
CA PHE A 87 -1.06 -12.65 -6.26
C PHE A 87 -1.66 -12.96 -7.64
N GLY A 88 -0.91 -12.71 -8.72
CA GLY A 88 -1.29 -13.13 -10.08
C GLY A 88 -1.95 -12.03 -10.93
N GLY A 89 -1.91 -10.79 -10.48
CA GLY A 89 -2.24 -9.63 -11.30
C GLY A 89 -1.18 -9.33 -12.35
N SER A 90 -1.39 -8.29 -13.15
CA SER A 90 -0.41 -7.84 -14.15
C SER A 90 -0.16 -6.34 -14.06
N LEU A 91 1.08 -5.95 -14.36
CA LEU A 91 1.55 -4.57 -14.40
C LEU A 91 1.95 -4.19 -15.83
N ALA A 92 1.73 -2.94 -16.18
CA ALA A 92 2.30 -2.34 -17.38
C ALA A 92 2.37 -0.82 -17.23
N PRO A 93 3.14 -0.12 -18.07
CA PRO A 93 3.09 1.33 -18.12
C PRO A 93 1.66 1.84 -18.34
N GLY A 94 1.32 2.90 -17.61
CA GLY A 94 0.06 3.61 -17.81
C GLY A 94 0.02 4.31 -19.17
N ASP A 95 -1.17 4.41 -19.76
CA ASP A 95 -1.35 5.16 -21.01
C ASP A 95 -1.19 6.67 -20.79
N ASP A 96 -1.50 7.14 -19.59
CA ASP A 96 -1.38 8.54 -19.15
C ASP A 96 -0.85 8.55 -17.70
N PRO A 97 0.48 8.58 -17.50
CA PRO A 97 1.09 8.55 -16.17
C PRO A 97 0.62 9.67 -15.25
N GLU A 98 0.49 9.38 -13.96
CA GLU A 98 -0.01 10.34 -12.99
C GLU A 98 1.11 10.90 -12.11
N TYR A 99 1.24 12.22 -12.16
CA TYR A 99 2.19 12.99 -11.35
C TYR A 99 1.51 14.23 -10.77
N GLY A 100 1.48 14.34 -9.44
CA GLY A 100 0.85 15.44 -8.73
C GLY A 100 -0.53 15.12 -8.20
N ALA A 101 -1.39 16.13 -8.13
CA ALA A 101 -2.76 16.01 -7.62
C ALA A 101 -3.65 15.25 -8.60
N VAL A 102 -4.38 14.26 -8.07
CA VAL A 102 -5.30 13.39 -8.80
C VAL A 102 -6.61 13.31 -8.05
N GLU A 103 -7.73 13.43 -8.76
CA GLU A 103 -9.06 13.17 -8.20
C GLU A 103 -9.30 11.67 -8.13
N LEU A 104 -9.49 11.18 -6.92
CA LEU A 104 -9.75 9.77 -6.61
C LEU A 104 -11.25 9.56 -6.38
N VAL A 105 -11.83 8.59 -7.05
CA VAL A 105 -13.20 8.13 -6.82
C VAL A 105 -13.16 6.85 -6.00
N ILE A 106 -13.70 6.90 -4.78
CA ILE A 106 -13.77 5.77 -3.84
C ILE A 106 -15.09 5.02 -4.06
N THR A 107 -15.01 3.71 -4.25
CA THR A 107 -16.17 2.85 -4.49
C THR A 107 -16.50 1.91 -3.32
N SER A 108 -15.60 1.80 -2.34
CA SER A 108 -15.80 1.03 -1.11
C SER A 108 -15.28 1.80 0.09
N HIS A 109 -16.16 2.01 1.08
CA HIS A 109 -15.88 2.81 2.29
C HIS A 109 -15.74 1.96 3.56
N ASP A 110 -15.61 0.64 3.43
CA ASP A 110 -15.70 -0.27 4.58
C ASP A 110 -14.39 -0.40 5.37
N ASP A 111 -13.24 -0.17 4.71
CA ASP A 111 -11.91 -0.48 5.23
C ASP A 111 -11.05 0.77 5.41
N ILE A 112 -9.94 0.87 4.68
CA ILE A 112 -9.00 2.00 4.79
C ILE A 112 -9.62 3.34 4.43
N PHE A 113 -10.70 3.35 3.63
CA PHE A 113 -11.45 4.56 3.23
C PHE A 113 -12.65 4.86 4.13
N ARG A 114 -12.80 4.18 5.27
CA ARG A 114 -13.92 4.40 6.17
C ARG A 114 -14.00 5.84 6.64
N GLY A 115 -15.20 6.45 6.50
CA GLY A 115 -15.50 7.81 6.93
C GLY A 115 -15.06 8.90 5.97
N MET A 116 -14.58 8.54 4.78
CA MET A 116 -14.19 9.50 3.74
C MET A 116 -15.34 9.76 2.76
N PRO A 117 -15.37 10.90 2.07
CA PRO A 117 -16.32 11.16 1.00
C PRO A 117 -16.03 10.30 -0.24
N ASP A 118 -16.98 10.23 -1.19
CA ASP A 118 -16.84 9.45 -2.43
C ASP A 118 -15.70 9.94 -3.33
N THR A 119 -15.33 11.21 -3.20
CA THR A 119 -14.27 11.82 -4.01
C THR A 119 -13.33 12.62 -3.13
N ILE A 120 -12.02 12.39 -3.30
CA ILE A 120 -10.94 13.11 -2.61
C ILE A 120 -9.80 13.43 -3.58
N GLU A 121 -8.95 14.40 -3.23
CA GLU A 121 -7.72 14.67 -3.94
C GLU A 121 -6.56 13.92 -3.29
N VAL A 122 -5.78 13.19 -4.08
CA VAL A 122 -4.60 12.44 -3.64
C VAL A 122 -3.36 12.82 -4.45
N TRP A 123 -2.18 12.53 -3.92
CA TRP A 123 -0.92 12.77 -4.62
C TRP A 123 -0.40 11.49 -5.24
N ALA A 124 -0.30 11.47 -6.57
CA ALA A 124 0.25 10.36 -7.35
C ALA A 124 1.66 10.67 -7.88
N SER A 125 2.46 9.62 -8.07
CA SER A 125 3.78 9.69 -8.71
C SER A 125 4.14 8.31 -9.26
N HIS A 126 3.53 7.92 -10.37
CA HIS A 126 3.76 6.62 -10.98
C HIS A 126 3.64 6.65 -12.50
N ASN A 127 4.40 5.76 -13.15
CA ASN A 127 4.33 5.48 -14.57
C ASN A 127 3.65 4.14 -14.83
N ASP A 128 3.99 3.13 -14.03
CA ASP A 128 3.39 1.80 -14.12
C ASP A 128 2.13 1.72 -13.28
N GLU A 129 1.19 0.88 -13.71
CA GLU A 129 -0.08 0.66 -13.02
C GLU A 129 -0.50 -0.82 -13.07
N VAL A 130 -1.38 -1.23 -12.18
CA VAL A 130 -2.01 -2.54 -12.21
C VAL A 130 -3.04 -2.56 -13.35
N LYS A 131 -2.83 -3.42 -14.34
CA LYS A 131 -3.73 -3.60 -15.48
C LYS A 131 -4.78 -4.70 -15.24
N THR A 132 -4.36 -5.78 -14.58
CA THR A 132 -5.24 -6.86 -14.17
C THR A 132 -5.15 -7.05 -12.67
N VAL A 133 -6.28 -6.92 -12.00
CA VAL A 133 -6.38 -7.15 -10.56
C VAL A 133 -6.33 -8.66 -10.30
N PRO A 134 -5.56 -9.13 -9.30
CA PRO A 134 -5.48 -10.55 -9.01
C PRO A 134 -6.83 -11.13 -8.55
N ASP A 135 -7.04 -12.43 -8.81
CA ASP A 135 -8.20 -13.15 -8.27
C ASP A 135 -8.24 -13.03 -6.74
N GLY A 136 -9.44 -12.84 -6.18
CA GLY A 136 -9.59 -12.64 -4.73
C GLY A 136 -9.40 -11.20 -4.25
N PHE A 137 -9.14 -10.26 -5.16
CA PHE A 137 -9.05 -8.83 -4.82
C PHE A 137 -10.17 -8.02 -5.46
N ASP A 138 -10.57 -6.96 -4.78
CA ASP A 138 -11.53 -5.96 -5.26
C ASP A 138 -10.82 -4.62 -5.49
N VAL A 139 -11.22 -3.90 -6.55
CA VAL A 139 -10.85 -2.50 -6.74
C VAL A 139 -11.73 -1.64 -5.84
N THR A 140 -11.13 -0.80 -5.01
CA THR A 140 -11.84 0.04 -4.04
C THR A 140 -11.77 1.53 -4.35
N ALA A 141 -10.89 1.92 -5.27
CA ALA A 141 -10.84 3.29 -5.79
C ALA A 141 -10.21 3.33 -7.19
N SER A 142 -10.57 4.37 -7.95
CA SER A 142 -10.05 4.62 -9.30
C SER A 142 -9.91 6.12 -9.57
N SER A 143 -9.14 6.48 -10.59
CA SER A 143 -9.10 7.82 -11.18
C SER A 143 -9.57 7.80 -12.64
N VAL A 144 -9.63 8.97 -13.27
CA VAL A 144 -9.93 9.08 -14.70
C VAL A 144 -8.86 8.39 -15.55
N ARG A 145 -7.60 8.40 -15.10
CA ARG A 145 -6.43 7.88 -15.83
C ARG A 145 -6.07 6.46 -15.41
N CYS A 146 -6.15 6.16 -14.12
CA CYS A 146 -5.81 4.86 -13.55
C CYS A 146 -7.06 4.16 -13.00
N LYS A 147 -7.39 3.00 -13.56
CA LYS A 147 -8.58 2.24 -13.17
C LYS A 147 -8.41 1.52 -11.83
N VAL A 148 -7.18 1.30 -11.40
CA VAL A 148 -6.84 0.55 -10.19
C VAL A 148 -5.97 1.42 -9.29
N GLU A 149 -6.60 2.35 -8.58
CA GLU A 149 -5.94 3.23 -7.61
C GLU A 149 -5.84 2.61 -6.23
N ALA A 150 -6.75 1.69 -5.91
CA ALA A 150 -6.69 0.94 -4.66
C ALA A 150 -7.31 -0.45 -4.81
N VAL A 151 -6.73 -1.38 -4.07
CA VAL A 151 -7.18 -2.78 -4.01
C VAL A 151 -7.30 -3.27 -2.58
N LYS A 152 -8.20 -4.24 -2.35
CA LYS A 152 -8.26 -5.00 -1.10
C LYS A 152 -8.40 -6.49 -1.37
N CYS A 153 -7.74 -7.33 -0.60
CA CYS A 153 -7.98 -8.77 -0.58
C CYS A 153 -9.29 -9.07 0.17
N ARG A 154 -10.09 -10.03 -0.36
CA ARG A 154 -11.37 -10.42 0.26
C ARG A 154 -11.18 -11.26 1.52
N ASP A 155 -10.15 -12.11 1.53
CA ASP A 155 -9.96 -13.16 2.54
C ASP A 155 -8.89 -12.81 3.59
N ARG A 156 -8.04 -11.82 3.31
CA ARG A 156 -6.95 -11.38 4.19
C ARG A 156 -6.96 -9.86 4.34
N PRO A 157 -6.49 -9.32 5.46
CA PRO A 157 -6.40 -7.86 5.65
C PRO A 157 -5.21 -7.26 4.87
N ILE A 158 -5.23 -7.42 3.55
CA ILE A 158 -4.21 -6.90 2.64
C ILE A 158 -4.86 -5.81 1.78
N PHE A 159 -4.23 -4.63 1.80
CA PHE A 159 -4.67 -3.44 1.10
C PHE A 159 -3.53 -2.85 0.28
N GLY A 160 -3.86 -2.20 -0.82
CA GLY A 160 -2.90 -1.47 -1.61
C GLY A 160 -3.48 -0.17 -2.16
N VAL A 161 -2.64 0.86 -2.26
CA VAL A 161 -2.96 2.13 -2.93
C VAL A 161 -1.85 2.51 -3.90
N GLN A 162 -2.22 3.05 -5.08
CA GLN A 162 -1.27 3.47 -6.10
C GLN A 162 -0.69 4.86 -5.82
N PHE A 163 -1.46 5.70 -5.15
CA PHE A 163 -1.07 7.05 -4.72
C PHE A 163 -0.31 7.02 -3.38
N HIS A 164 0.09 8.19 -2.89
CA HIS A 164 0.92 8.35 -1.69
C HIS A 164 0.14 8.99 -0.53
N PRO A 165 -0.42 8.20 0.40
CA PRO A 165 -1.16 8.71 1.55
C PRO A 165 -0.27 9.42 2.57
N GLU A 166 1.05 9.19 2.56
CA GLU A 166 2.04 9.81 3.44
C GLU A 166 2.42 11.24 3.02
N VAL A 167 1.99 11.69 1.84
CA VAL A 167 2.27 13.03 1.31
C VAL A 167 1.21 14.01 1.80
N GLU A 168 1.65 15.18 2.27
CA GLU A 168 0.78 16.21 2.86
C GLU A 168 -0.34 16.70 1.91
N ASN A 169 -0.13 16.57 0.60
CA ASN A 169 -1.10 16.93 -0.41
C ASN A 169 -2.22 15.89 -0.61
N THR A 170 -2.09 14.70 -0.02
CA THR A 170 -3.15 13.69 -0.03
C THR A 170 -4.15 13.98 1.08
N GLN A 171 -5.39 14.24 0.69
CA GLN A 171 -6.49 14.40 1.63
C GLN A 171 -6.72 13.07 2.39
N TYR A 172 -7.00 13.15 3.68
CA TYR A 172 -7.27 12.00 4.55
C TYR A 172 -6.16 10.94 4.64
N GLY A 173 -4.91 11.28 4.25
CA GLY A 173 -3.80 10.34 4.30
C GLY A 173 -3.57 9.73 5.70
N PRO A 174 -3.43 10.55 6.78
CA PRO A 174 -3.30 10.02 8.14
C PRO A 174 -4.49 9.16 8.59
N GLU A 175 -5.70 9.46 8.13
CA GLU A 175 -6.91 8.69 8.41
C GLU A 175 -6.86 7.30 7.78
N MET A 176 -6.31 7.16 6.57
CA MET A 176 -6.11 5.86 5.92
C MET A 176 -5.18 4.97 6.76
N PHE A 177 -4.05 5.51 7.24
CA PHE A 177 -3.16 4.79 8.15
C PHE A 177 -3.85 4.42 9.47
N ARG A 178 -4.65 5.32 10.06
CA ARG A 178 -5.39 5.04 11.28
C ARG A 178 -6.42 3.92 11.07
N ASN A 179 -7.17 3.96 9.97
CA ASN A 179 -8.13 2.92 9.62
C ASN A 179 -7.44 1.57 9.44
N PHE A 180 -6.29 1.53 8.75
CA PHE A 180 -5.48 0.33 8.61
C PHE A 180 -5.02 -0.23 9.97
N LEU A 181 -4.51 0.62 10.87
CA LEU A 181 -4.08 0.20 12.20
C LEU A 181 -5.24 -0.34 13.06
N GLU A 182 -6.44 0.22 12.91
CA GLU A 182 -7.63 -0.31 13.59
C GLU A 182 -8.03 -1.70 13.06
N ILE A 183 -7.91 -1.93 11.74
CA ILE A 183 -8.12 -3.25 11.14
C ILE A 183 -7.08 -4.23 11.70
N ALA A 184 -5.81 -3.83 11.73
CA ALA A 184 -4.72 -4.66 12.26
C ALA A 184 -4.93 -5.01 13.74
N SER A 185 -5.40 -4.05 14.54
CA SER A 185 -5.72 -4.31 15.95
C SER A 185 -6.84 -5.33 16.14
N ARG A 186 -7.85 -5.31 15.29
CA ARG A 186 -8.96 -6.28 15.34
C ARG A 186 -8.51 -7.66 14.90
N TYR A 187 -7.72 -7.75 13.83
CA TYR A 187 -7.21 -9.02 13.31
C TYR A 187 -6.38 -9.78 14.35
N ARG A 188 -5.54 -9.08 15.10
CA ARG A 188 -4.73 -9.68 16.16
C ARG A 188 -5.56 -10.22 17.34
N ASN A 189 -6.71 -9.62 17.62
CA ASN A 189 -7.53 -9.93 18.80
C ASN A 189 -8.69 -10.91 18.50
N GLY A 190 -8.86 -11.34 17.26
CA GLY A 190 -9.88 -12.31 16.84
C GLY A 190 -9.32 -13.68 16.62
#